data_3350d5d72a1db77c8dc9efa52c2ba450
#
_entry.id   3350d5d72a1db77c8dc9efa52c2ba450
#
_cell.length_a   1.000
_cell.length_b   1.000
_cell.length_c   1.000
_cell.angle_alpha   90.00
_cell.angle_beta   90.00
_cell.angle_gamma   90.00
#
_symmetry.space_group_name_H-M   'P 1'
#
loop_
_entity.id
_entity.type
_entity.pdbx_description
1 polymer ?
#
loop_
_entity_poly.entity_id
_entity_poly.type
_entity_poly.pdbx_seq_one_letter_code
_entity_poly.pdbx_strand_id
1 'polypeptide(L)'
;MTKTELVKEVAKKTKAPQKEVEAVLSNFFDTVKLSVKKGDKVAIIGFGNFEAKKRAQRTGVNPKTRKKMTIPEKRVPVFRPGKAFKEIVSSK
;
A
#
# COMPACT_ATOMS: atom_id res chain seq x y z
N MET A 1 1.56 -7.64 -13.38
CA MET A 1 2.30 -6.42 -13.77
C MET A 1 3.30 -6.06 -12.70
N THR A 2 4.51 -5.74 -13.11
CA THR A 2 5.58 -5.32 -12.20
C THR A 2 5.73 -3.80 -12.22
N LYS A 3 6.54 -3.26 -11.32
CA LYS A 3 6.85 -1.83 -11.30
C LYS A 3 7.46 -1.39 -12.64
N THR A 4 8.35 -2.19 -13.19
CA THR A 4 8.99 -1.90 -14.47
C THR A 4 7.97 -1.80 -15.60
N GLU A 5 7.03 -2.75 -15.66
CA GLU A 5 5.95 -2.73 -16.64
C GLU A 5 5.02 -1.54 -16.45
N LEU A 6 4.74 -1.20 -15.20
CA LEU A 6 3.90 -0.04 -14.86
C LEU A 6 4.56 1.26 -15.34
N VAL A 7 5.87 1.40 -15.14
CA VAL A 7 6.63 2.57 -15.61
C VAL A 7 6.54 2.68 -17.14
N LYS A 8 6.71 1.57 -17.86
CA LYS A 8 6.60 1.56 -19.31
C LYS A 8 5.22 1.99 -19.80
N GLU A 9 4.16 1.48 -19.17
CA GLU A 9 2.79 1.84 -19.53
C GLU A 9 2.49 3.32 -19.29
N VAL A 10 2.91 3.84 -18.15
CA VAL A 10 2.70 5.25 -17.82
C VAL A 10 3.49 6.15 -18.77
N ALA A 11 4.74 5.79 -19.05
CA ALA A 11 5.59 6.54 -19.97
C ALA A 11 4.97 6.60 -21.36
N LYS A 12 4.41 5.49 -21.82
CA LYS A 12 3.75 5.41 -23.12
C LYS A 12 2.52 6.32 -23.19
N LYS A 13 1.71 6.31 -22.14
CA LYS A 13 0.48 7.11 -22.07
C LYS A 13 0.75 8.59 -21.94
N THR A 14 1.78 8.97 -21.21
CA THR A 14 2.14 10.36 -20.95
C THR A 14 3.12 10.92 -21.98
N LYS A 15 3.69 10.05 -22.82
CA LYS A 15 4.72 10.41 -23.79
C LYS A 15 5.97 10.99 -23.12
N ALA A 16 6.21 10.61 -21.86
CA ALA A 16 7.38 11.01 -21.09
C ALA A 16 8.46 9.94 -21.15
N PRO A 17 9.75 10.30 -20.97
CA PRO A 17 10.83 9.33 -20.91
C PRO A 17 10.65 8.37 -19.73
N GLN A 18 10.92 7.07 -19.93
CA GLN A 18 10.80 6.07 -18.88
C GLN A 18 11.60 6.42 -17.63
N LYS A 19 12.80 6.93 -17.81
CA LYS A 19 13.68 7.35 -16.69
C LYS A 19 13.02 8.39 -15.81
N GLU A 20 12.36 9.37 -16.42
CA GLU A 20 11.66 10.43 -15.70
C GLU A 20 10.44 9.88 -14.97
N VAL A 21 9.66 9.02 -15.63
CA VAL A 21 8.48 8.37 -15.04
C VAL A 21 8.90 7.50 -13.86
N GLU A 22 9.99 6.75 -14.00
CA GLU A 22 10.51 5.92 -12.92
C GLU A 22 10.88 6.75 -11.69
N ALA A 23 11.55 7.88 -11.89
CA ALA A 23 11.92 8.77 -10.80
C ALA A 23 10.67 9.30 -10.08
N VAL A 24 9.68 9.74 -10.82
CA VAL A 24 8.42 10.26 -10.25
C VAL A 24 7.68 9.17 -9.47
N LEU A 25 7.53 7.97 -10.04
CA LEU A 25 6.83 6.88 -9.37
C LEU A 25 7.58 6.39 -8.14
N SER A 26 8.90 6.30 -8.21
CA SER A 26 9.70 5.89 -7.06
C SER A 26 9.54 6.87 -5.90
N ASN A 27 9.60 8.16 -6.18
CA ASN A 27 9.38 9.20 -5.17
C ASN A 27 7.95 9.18 -4.62
N PHE A 28 6.98 8.91 -5.47
CA PHE A 28 5.59 8.79 -5.07
C PHE A 28 5.42 7.65 -4.04
N PHE A 29 5.93 6.46 -4.35
CA PHE A 29 5.83 5.32 -3.46
C PHE A 29 6.57 5.55 -2.15
N ASP A 30 7.77 6.13 -2.21
CA ASP A 30 8.55 6.43 -1.00
C ASP A 30 7.83 7.45 -0.12
N THR A 31 7.23 8.46 -0.72
CA THR A 31 6.46 9.48 0.01
C THR A 31 5.25 8.86 0.71
N VAL A 32 4.53 7.97 0.02
CA VAL A 32 3.39 7.25 0.60
C VAL A 32 3.85 6.40 1.78
N LYS A 33 4.94 5.64 1.62
CA LYS A 33 5.49 4.80 2.68
C LYS A 33 5.85 5.60 3.93
N LEU A 34 6.52 6.72 3.76
CA LEU A 34 6.93 7.58 4.87
C LEU A 34 5.74 8.23 5.57
N SER A 35 4.74 8.67 4.80
CA SER A 35 3.53 9.27 5.36
C SER A 35 2.76 8.26 6.22
N VAL A 36 2.59 7.06 5.70
CA VAL A 36 1.91 5.98 6.43
C VAL A 36 2.71 5.59 7.68
N LYS A 37 4.04 5.56 7.59
CA LYS A 37 4.91 5.29 8.72
C LYS A 37 4.71 6.30 9.85
N LYS A 38 4.52 7.57 9.51
CA LYS A 38 4.26 8.64 10.50
C LYS A 38 2.85 8.57 11.09
N GLY A 39 1.99 7.74 10.56
CA GLY A 39 0.61 7.62 10.98
C GLY A 39 -0.36 8.48 10.18
N ASP A 40 0.12 9.11 9.11
CA ASP A 40 -0.73 9.92 8.25
C ASP A 40 -1.46 9.04 7.26
N LYS A 41 -2.69 9.42 6.96
CA LYS A 41 -3.49 8.77 5.94
C LYS A 41 -3.24 9.47 4.61
N VAL A 42 -2.97 8.70 3.56
CA VAL A 42 -2.81 9.24 2.21
C VAL A 42 -4.10 8.94 1.44
N ALA A 43 -4.89 9.98 1.21
CA ALA A 43 -6.17 9.87 0.50
C ALA A 43 -6.01 10.33 -0.94
N ILE A 44 -6.31 9.43 -1.88
CA ILE A 44 -6.21 9.72 -3.31
C ILE A 44 -7.61 9.57 -3.90
N ILE A 45 -8.21 10.69 -4.25
CA ILE A 45 -9.58 10.73 -4.78
C ILE A 45 -9.64 9.91 -6.08
N GLY A 46 -10.64 9.03 -6.16
CA GLY A 46 -10.84 8.18 -7.33
C GLY A 46 -10.03 6.90 -7.31
N PHE A 47 -9.16 6.73 -6.33
CA PHE A 47 -8.30 5.54 -6.22
C PHE A 47 -8.50 4.81 -4.90
N GLY A 48 -8.14 5.45 -3.79
CA GLY A 48 -8.26 4.84 -2.47
C GLY A 48 -7.38 5.52 -1.45
N ASN A 49 -7.33 4.92 -0.26
CA ASN A 49 -6.57 5.45 0.86
C ASN A 49 -5.51 4.47 1.32
N PHE A 50 -4.33 5.00 1.62
CA PHE A 50 -3.27 4.25 2.29
C PHE A 50 -3.22 4.70 3.74
N GLU A 51 -3.26 3.78 4.67
CA GLU A 51 -3.23 4.10 6.09
C GLU A 51 -2.56 3.00 6.89
N ALA A 52 -2.17 3.32 8.12
CA ALA A 52 -1.63 2.34 9.05
C ALA A 52 -2.75 1.90 9.96
N LYS A 53 -2.90 0.59 10.11
CA LYS A 53 -3.85 -0.01 11.05
C LYS A 53 -3.07 -0.58 12.21
N LYS A 54 -3.52 -0.28 13.41
CA LYS A 54 -2.91 -0.79 14.62
C LYS A 54 -3.54 -2.13 14.97
N ARG A 55 -2.70 -3.15 15.08
CA ARG A 55 -3.16 -4.44 15.58
C ARG A 55 -2.81 -4.53 17.04
N ALA A 56 -3.84 -4.72 17.88
CA ALA A 56 -3.67 -4.80 19.33
C ALA A 56 -2.84 -6.02 19.71
N GLN A 57 -2.18 -5.92 20.85
CA GLN A 57 -1.48 -7.02 21.49
C GLN A 57 -2.47 -8.15 21.75
N ARG A 58 -2.06 -9.37 21.49
CA ARG A 58 -2.89 -10.56 21.73
C ARG A 58 -2.06 -11.70 22.24
N THR A 59 -2.71 -12.65 22.90
CA THR A 59 -2.07 -13.88 23.37
C THR A 59 -2.30 -15.00 22.37
N GLY A 60 -1.23 -15.65 21.96
CA GLY A 60 -1.31 -16.82 21.09
C GLY A 60 -0.67 -18.03 21.75
N VAL A 61 -0.74 -19.16 21.07
CA VAL A 61 -0.14 -20.40 21.53
C VAL A 61 0.86 -20.89 20.49
N ASN A 62 2.07 -21.19 20.94
CA ASN A 62 3.08 -21.75 20.05
C ASN A 62 2.73 -23.22 19.77
N PRO A 63 2.45 -23.61 18.51
CA PRO A 63 2.05 -24.99 18.21
C PRO A 63 3.12 -26.04 18.49
N LYS A 64 4.38 -25.64 18.51
CA LYS A 64 5.48 -26.58 18.79
C LYS A 64 5.67 -26.84 20.28
N THR A 65 5.64 -25.81 21.09
CA THR A 65 5.90 -25.88 22.53
C THR A 65 4.63 -25.87 23.35
N ARG A 66 3.50 -25.51 22.74
CA ARG A 66 2.18 -25.32 23.39
C ARG A 66 2.21 -24.29 24.52
N LYS A 67 3.24 -23.47 24.55
CA LYS A 67 3.34 -22.38 25.52
C LYS A 67 2.61 -21.14 25.01
N LYS A 68 1.98 -20.44 25.95
CA LYS A 68 1.36 -19.15 25.62
C LYS A 68 2.46 -18.15 25.26
N MET A 69 2.23 -17.39 24.22
CA MET A 69 3.13 -16.32 23.81
C MET A 69 2.32 -15.05 23.59
N THR A 70 2.93 -13.92 23.91
CA THR A 70 2.33 -12.63 23.69
C THR A 70 2.76 -12.12 22.32
N ILE A 71 1.77 -11.85 21.46
CA ILE A 71 2.04 -11.24 20.16
C ILE A 71 1.95 -9.72 20.37
N PRO A 72 3.07 -8.99 20.23
CA PRO A 72 3.09 -7.57 20.53
C PRO A 72 2.20 -6.78 19.57
N GLU A 73 1.80 -5.61 20.02
CA GLU A 73 1.09 -4.64 19.22
C GLU A 73 1.92 -4.27 17.99
N LYS A 74 1.27 -4.19 16.83
CA LYS A 74 1.95 -3.94 15.58
C LYS A 74 1.13 -3.02 14.69
N ARG A 75 1.81 -2.12 14.00
CA ARG A 75 1.19 -1.27 12.98
C ARG A 75 1.45 -1.91 11.63
N VAL A 76 0.40 -2.03 10.83
CA VAL A 76 0.49 -2.61 9.48
C VAL A 76 -0.10 -1.64 8.46
N PRO A 77 0.51 -1.55 7.27
CA PRO A 77 -0.06 -0.74 6.21
C PRO A 77 -1.27 -1.44 5.61
N VAL A 78 -2.32 -0.68 5.32
CA VAL A 78 -3.48 -1.20 4.62
C VAL A 78 -3.87 -0.23 3.50
N PHE A 79 -4.38 -0.80 2.43
CA PHE A 79 -4.94 -0.05 1.33
C PHE A 79 -6.46 -0.25 1.31
N ARG A 80 -7.21 0.86 1.36
CA ARG A 80 -8.66 0.82 1.26
C ARG A 80 -9.07 1.41 -0.08
N PRO A 81 -9.51 0.58 -1.03
CA PRO A 81 -9.91 1.08 -2.35
C PRO A 81 -11.11 2.01 -2.23
N GLY A 82 -11.10 3.05 -3.05
CA GLY A 82 -12.22 3.98 -3.12
C GLY A 82 -13.39 3.38 -3.90
N LYS A 83 -14.54 4.02 -3.80
CA LYS A 83 -15.77 3.58 -4.46
C LYS A 83 -15.57 3.45 -5.98
N ALA A 84 -14.96 4.45 -6.60
CA ALA A 84 -14.72 4.45 -8.05
C ALA A 84 -13.84 3.27 -8.47
N PHE A 85 -12.80 2.99 -7.71
CA PHE A 85 -11.91 1.86 -7.97
C PHE A 85 -12.66 0.53 -7.87
N LYS A 86 -13.45 0.38 -6.82
CA LYS A 86 -14.25 -0.84 -6.62
C LYS A 86 -15.22 -1.07 -7.76
N GLU A 87 -15.86 -0.02 -8.24
CA GLU A 87 -16.82 -0.09 -9.35
C GLU A 87 -16.13 -0.52 -10.64
N ILE A 88 -14.94 0.02 -10.92
CA ILE A 88 -14.17 -0.37 -12.12
C ILE A 88 -13.82 -1.86 -12.09
N VAL A 89 -13.39 -2.36 -10.94
CA VAL A 89 -12.99 -3.76 -10.79
C VAL A 89 -14.18 -4.71 -10.86
N SER A 90 -15.31 -4.33 -10.26
CA SER A 90 -16.51 -5.16 -10.24
C SER A 90 -17.36 -5.04 -11.51
N SER A 91 -17.07 -4.07 -12.35
CA SER A 91 -17.72 -3.85 -13.62
C SER A 91 -17.33 -4.95 -14.62
N LYS A 92 -18.29 -5.40 -15.42
CA LYS A 92 -18.05 -6.41 -16.46
C LYS A 92 -17.63 -5.75 -17.78
#